data_277894874fc89c3c88c6c09704e7c194
#
_entry.id   277894874fc89c3c88c6c09704e7c194
#
_cell.length_a   1.000
_cell.length_b   1.000
_cell.length_c   1.000
_cell.angle_alpha   90.00
_cell.angle_beta   90.00
_cell.angle_gamma   90.00
#
_symmetry.space_group_name_H-M   'P 1'
#
loop_
_entity.id
_entity.type
_entity.pdbx_description
1 polymer ?
#
loop_
_entity_poly.entity_id
_entity_poly.type
_entity_poly.pdbx_seq_one_letter_code
_entity_poly.pdbx_strand_id
1 'polypeptide(L)'
;MKSLRRQCTGDEPVHFYRKTIGGVLLGLAFGAAPLSAVQATPAAAATPVRSAQTVEDFYRARNGAPLWLAPVAGDAAEQLISLLSTANVDRLNPDAYGVASLQQAVASARSGDRRHVQVADRMLSQAFAIYVADLTRDPGAGITYVDAQLKPRAPTPLGALLQAAAAPSLSEYVRDMGWMNPIYRELRQALATRKYDGDEQRERLQLNLERARALPAGRQRYVLVNAAQQRLYMYEDGKQVDSMVVVVGKPKWPTPLMTAYIRFAALNPYWYVPPDLAGEDVGQYVVKYGLKYLDRMGYEVVSDWTPNPTIIDPKTVDWQGVVDGKVEVMIRQKPGPENFMGRMKFMFPNEFGVYLHDNPRRELFQKASRYFSGGCVRLEDAARLGRWLFGRDLDWQSAGTEEPVPLKNPVPVYITYLTAMPSEDGSQIAFFDDVYGRDKEHMAATEGSAARLATAAAAGSASGGASPGRR
;
A
#
# COMPACT_ATOMS: atom_id res chain seq x y z
N MET A 1 -5.64 -3.41 31.39
CA MET A 1 -5.76 -1.99 31.06
C MET A 1 -6.56 -1.89 29.76
N LYS A 2 -7.79 -1.39 29.84
CA LYS A 2 -8.76 -1.39 28.72
C LYS A 2 -8.40 -0.28 27.73
N SER A 3 -8.04 -0.66 26.50
CA SER A 3 -7.86 0.21 25.35
C SER A 3 -9.25 0.78 24.96
N LEU A 4 -9.48 2.06 25.20
CA LEU A 4 -10.62 2.80 24.65
C LEU A 4 -10.30 3.14 23.18
N ARG A 5 -10.69 2.24 22.28
CA ARG A 5 -10.96 2.62 20.90
C ARG A 5 -12.25 3.44 20.90
N ARG A 6 -12.16 4.76 20.87
CA ARG A 6 -13.28 5.59 20.44
C ARG A 6 -13.24 5.67 18.91
N GLN A 7 -14.16 4.94 18.31
CA GLN A 7 -14.54 5.10 16.91
C GLN A 7 -15.10 6.51 16.73
N CYS A 8 -14.52 7.27 15.81
CA CYS A 8 -15.19 8.40 15.20
C CYS A 8 -16.28 7.84 14.26
N THR A 9 -17.43 7.50 14.81
CA THR A 9 -18.63 7.24 14.03
C THR A 9 -19.30 8.58 13.76
N GLY A 10 -18.91 9.22 12.70
CA GLY A 10 -19.65 10.23 11.99
C GLY A 10 -20.16 9.62 10.71
N ASP A 11 -21.27 8.88 10.79
CA ASP A 11 -22.08 8.52 9.63
C ASP A 11 -22.79 9.78 9.13
N GLU A 12 -22.13 10.50 8.23
CA GLU A 12 -22.82 11.34 7.24
C GLU A 12 -22.04 11.28 5.92
N PRO A 13 -22.75 10.98 4.80
CA PRO A 13 -22.10 10.82 3.51
C PRO A 13 -21.63 12.19 3.00
N VAL A 14 -20.37 12.27 2.60
CA VAL A 14 -19.85 13.40 1.82
C VAL A 14 -20.68 13.51 0.55
N HIS A 15 -21.63 14.43 0.54
CA HIS A 15 -22.44 14.73 -0.64
C HIS A 15 -21.57 15.28 -1.76
N PHE A 16 -21.29 14.42 -2.73
CA PHE A 16 -20.81 14.86 -4.04
C PHE A 16 -21.90 15.73 -4.70
N TYR A 17 -21.56 16.96 -4.97
CA TYR A 17 -22.37 17.91 -5.73
C TYR A 17 -22.68 17.36 -7.13
N ARG A 18 -23.85 16.74 -7.30
CA ARG A 18 -24.46 16.49 -8.61
C ARG A 18 -25.18 17.77 -9.02
N LYS A 19 -24.64 18.53 -9.97
CA LYS A 19 -25.37 19.56 -10.69
C LYS A 19 -26.50 18.88 -11.48
N THR A 20 -27.73 18.99 -11.00
CA THR A 20 -28.93 18.68 -11.74
C THR A 20 -29.20 19.84 -12.70
N ILE A 21 -29.04 19.57 -13.99
CA ILE A 21 -29.54 20.46 -15.05
C ILE A 21 -31.05 20.30 -15.08
N GLY A 22 -31.77 21.38 -14.77
CA GLY A 22 -33.23 21.44 -14.86
C GLY A 22 -33.71 21.38 -16.30
N GLY A 23 -34.35 20.29 -16.67
CA GLY A 23 -35.11 20.16 -17.91
C GLY A 23 -36.59 20.44 -17.64
N VAL A 24 -37.13 21.44 -18.30
CA VAL A 24 -38.56 21.77 -18.33
C VAL A 24 -39.32 20.67 -19.05
N LEU A 25 -40.23 19.99 -18.35
CA LEU A 25 -41.19 19.04 -18.95
C LEU A 25 -42.49 19.79 -19.33
N LEU A 26 -42.68 20.00 -20.64
CA LEU A 26 -43.99 20.35 -21.22
C LEU A 26 -44.82 19.06 -21.28
N GLY A 27 -45.96 19.04 -20.64
CA GLY A 27 -46.90 17.94 -20.71
C GLY A 27 -47.68 17.95 -22.01
N LEU A 28 -47.75 16.81 -22.69
CA LEU A 28 -48.75 16.50 -23.70
C LEU A 28 -49.39 15.15 -23.35
N ALA A 29 -50.68 15.21 -23.03
CA ALA A 29 -51.48 14.04 -22.81
C ALA A 29 -51.84 13.40 -24.14
N PHE A 30 -51.58 12.11 -24.32
CA PHE A 30 -52.17 11.28 -25.36
C PHE A 30 -52.67 9.95 -24.77
N GLY A 31 -53.82 9.58 -25.27
CA GLY A 31 -54.71 8.54 -24.77
C GLY A 31 -54.17 7.12 -24.82
N ALA A 32 -54.72 6.33 -23.89
CA ALA A 32 -54.46 4.91 -23.71
C ALA A 32 -55.15 4.05 -24.80
N ALA A 33 -54.36 3.18 -25.45
CA ALA A 33 -54.88 1.99 -26.11
C ALA A 33 -54.15 0.74 -25.49
N PRO A 34 -54.81 -0.36 -25.27
CA PRO A 34 -54.22 -1.51 -24.61
C PRO A 34 -53.33 -2.30 -25.59
N LEU A 35 -52.03 -2.35 -25.32
CA LEU A 35 -51.10 -3.25 -26.00
C LEU A 35 -51.02 -4.58 -25.24
N SER A 36 -51.39 -5.65 -25.94
CA SER A 36 -51.29 -7.05 -25.47
C SER A 36 -49.85 -7.36 -25.04
N ALA A 37 -49.69 -7.87 -23.83
CA ALA A 37 -48.43 -8.28 -23.27
C ALA A 37 -47.93 -9.55 -24.02
N VAL A 38 -46.92 -9.38 -24.87
CA VAL A 38 -46.06 -10.48 -25.30
C VAL A 38 -45.12 -10.82 -24.15
N GLN A 39 -45.32 -11.94 -23.51
CA GLN A 39 -44.38 -12.49 -22.49
C GLN A 39 -43.07 -12.83 -23.19
N ALA A 40 -42.06 -11.99 -23.01
CA ALA A 40 -40.68 -12.31 -23.33
C ALA A 40 -40.19 -13.34 -22.31
N THR A 41 -39.92 -14.55 -22.78
CA THR A 41 -39.16 -15.56 -22.03
C THR A 41 -37.84 -14.96 -21.58
N PRO A 42 -37.45 -15.03 -20.29
CA PRO A 42 -36.13 -14.56 -19.89
C PRO A 42 -35.08 -15.40 -20.58
N ALA A 43 -34.28 -14.79 -21.45
CA ALA A 43 -33.05 -15.37 -21.96
C ALA A 43 -32.20 -15.73 -20.75
N ALA A 44 -31.90 -17.00 -20.55
CA ALA A 44 -31.00 -17.49 -19.55
C ALA A 44 -29.68 -16.68 -19.69
N ALA A 45 -29.37 -15.88 -18.69
CA ALA A 45 -28.10 -15.19 -18.62
C ALA A 45 -27.01 -16.25 -18.66
N ALA A 46 -26.31 -16.35 -19.79
CA ALA A 46 -25.12 -17.17 -19.91
C ALA A 46 -24.14 -16.67 -18.86
N THR A 47 -23.96 -17.44 -17.80
CA THR A 47 -22.88 -17.22 -16.83
C THR A 47 -21.59 -17.13 -17.65
N PRO A 48 -20.79 -16.07 -17.55
CA PRO A 48 -19.53 -16.01 -18.27
C PRO A 48 -18.69 -17.17 -17.73
N VAL A 49 -18.50 -18.20 -18.52
CA VAL A 49 -17.49 -19.24 -18.28
C VAL A 49 -16.18 -18.47 -18.28
N ARG A 50 -15.65 -18.15 -17.09
CA ARG A 50 -14.26 -17.74 -16.94
C ARG A 50 -13.46 -18.90 -17.51
N SER A 51 -12.98 -18.75 -18.75
CA SER A 51 -12.02 -19.68 -19.32
C SER A 51 -10.89 -19.80 -18.33
N ALA A 52 -10.58 -21.02 -17.89
CA ALA A 52 -9.51 -21.26 -16.94
C ALA A 52 -8.21 -20.74 -17.55
N GLN A 53 -7.65 -19.65 -17.00
CA GLN A 53 -6.42 -19.02 -17.49
C GLN A 53 -5.22 -19.83 -16.98
N THR A 54 -5.00 -20.98 -17.59
CA THR A 54 -4.07 -22.05 -17.17
C THR A 54 -2.75 -22.00 -17.94
N VAL A 55 -1.80 -22.80 -17.50
CA VAL A 55 -0.57 -23.11 -18.24
C VAL A 55 -0.87 -23.70 -19.61
N GLU A 56 -1.87 -24.59 -19.70
CA GLU A 56 -2.25 -25.21 -20.99
C GLU A 56 -2.83 -24.19 -21.98
N ASP A 57 -3.56 -23.20 -21.52
CA ASP A 57 -4.04 -22.10 -22.38
C ASP A 57 -2.89 -21.30 -22.96
N PHE A 58 -1.82 -21.08 -22.20
CA PHE A 58 -0.60 -20.44 -22.68
C PHE A 58 0.05 -21.22 -23.82
N TYR A 59 0.24 -22.54 -23.64
CA TYR A 59 0.86 -23.37 -24.68
C TYR A 59 -0.04 -23.57 -25.90
N ARG A 60 -1.35 -23.65 -25.71
CA ARG A 60 -2.30 -23.70 -26.81
C ARG A 60 -2.21 -22.47 -27.71
N ALA A 61 -2.13 -21.28 -27.11
CA ALA A 61 -1.96 -20.02 -27.85
C ALA A 61 -0.62 -19.94 -28.62
N ARG A 62 0.38 -20.73 -28.20
CA ARG A 62 1.71 -20.77 -28.81
C ARG A 62 1.91 -22.00 -29.73
N ASN A 63 0.86 -22.75 -30.07
CA ASN A 63 0.96 -24.00 -30.83
C ASN A 63 1.92 -25.01 -30.20
N GLY A 64 2.03 -25.02 -28.86
CA GLY A 64 2.93 -25.93 -28.14
C GLY A 64 4.42 -25.49 -28.15
N ALA A 65 4.76 -24.32 -28.67
CA ALA A 65 6.15 -23.84 -28.69
C ALA A 65 6.70 -23.65 -27.27
N PRO A 66 7.92 -24.11 -26.96
CA PRO A 66 8.51 -23.99 -25.64
C PRO A 66 8.79 -22.53 -25.29
N LEU A 67 8.78 -22.22 -23.99
CA LEU A 67 9.14 -20.93 -23.41
C LEU A 67 10.56 -20.97 -22.82
N TRP A 68 10.78 -21.92 -21.90
CA TRP A 68 11.99 -22.03 -21.09
C TRP A 68 13.16 -22.71 -21.80
N LEU A 69 12.84 -23.66 -22.67
CA LEU A 69 13.81 -24.48 -23.41
C LEU A 69 13.91 -24.05 -24.88
N ALA A 70 13.34 -22.90 -25.24
CA ALA A 70 13.55 -22.29 -26.53
C ALA A 70 15.00 -21.75 -26.64
N PRO A 71 15.66 -21.82 -27.82
CA PRO A 71 17.03 -21.31 -27.99
C PRO A 71 17.21 -19.84 -27.54
N VAL A 72 16.18 -19.02 -27.68
CA VAL A 72 16.18 -17.61 -27.28
C VAL A 72 16.04 -17.39 -25.77
N ALA A 73 15.67 -18.45 -25.01
CA ALA A 73 15.48 -18.35 -23.57
C ALA A 73 16.82 -18.33 -22.79
N GLY A 74 17.93 -18.67 -23.44
CA GLY A 74 19.24 -18.75 -22.79
C GLY A 74 19.26 -19.79 -21.67
N ASP A 75 19.71 -19.40 -20.49
CA ASP A 75 19.77 -20.21 -19.27
C ASP A 75 18.57 -20.00 -18.33
N ALA A 76 17.43 -19.53 -18.85
CA ALA A 76 16.25 -19.19 -18.03
C ALA A 76 15.71 -20.38 -17.20
N ALA A 77 15.80 -21.60 -17.74
CA ALA A 77 15.39 -22.81 -17.01
C ALA A 77 16.28 -23.07 -15.79
N GLU A 78 17.58 -22.98 -15.97
CA GLU A 78 18.58 -23.13 -14.91
C GLU A 78 18.44 -22.01 -13.84
N GLN A 79 18.24 -20.76 -14.28
CA GLN A 79 17.97 -19.62 -13.39
C GLN A 79 16.71 -19.86 -12.55
N LEU A 80 15.62 -20.35 -13.17
CA LEU A 80 14.40 -20.65 -12.44
C LEU A 80 14.61 -21.75 -11.40
N ILE A 81 15.27 -22.85 -11.77
CA ILE A 81 15.57 -23.96 -10.87
C ILE A 81 16.44 -23.46 -9.68
N SER A 82 17.44 -22.63 -9.96
CA SER A 82 18.30 -22.04 -8.92
C SER A 82 17.47 -21.16 -7.98
N LEU A 83 16.59 -20.34 -8.52
CA LEU A 83 15.70 -19.45 -7.73
C LEU A 83 14.77 -20.27 -6.83
N LEU A 84 14.12 -21.30 -7.36
CA LEU A 84 13.21 -22.19 -6.63
C LEU A 84 13.93 -22.98 -5.53
N SER A 85 15.18 -23.39 -5.76
CA SER A 85 15.99 -24.10 -4.76
C SER A 85 16.32 -23.22 -3.53
N THR A 86 16.26 -21.89 -3.69
CA THR A 86 16.49 -20.92 -2.63
C THR A 86 15.20 -20.28 -2.12
N ALA A 87 14.01 -20.84 -2.39
CA ALA A 87 12.71 -20.29 -2.00
C ALA A 87 12.52 -20.18 -0.46
N ASN A 88 13.33 -20.89 0.32
CA ASN A 88 13.37 -20.72 1.78
C ASN A 88 13.81 -19.31 2.22
N VAL A 89 14.54 -18.57 1.40
CA VAL A 89 14.84 -17.14 1.63
C VAL A 89 13.55 -16.32 1.67
N ASP A 90 12.56 -16.72 0.88
CA ASP A 90 11.23 -16.10 0.79
C ASP A 90 10.24 -16.67 1.83
N ARG A 91 10.71 -17.49 2.78
CA ARG A 91 9.91 -18.28 3.73
C ARG A 91 8.92 -19.25 3.03
N LEU A 92 9.28 -19.72 1.84
CA LEU A 92 8.56 -20.72 1.08
C LEU A 92 9.31 -22.05 1.13
N ASN A 93 8.56 -23.18 0.96
CA ASN A 93 9.18 -24.49 0.95
C ASN A 93 9.67 -24.85 -0.47
N PRO A 94 10.98 -25.02 -0.73
CA PRO A 94 11.50 -25.40 -2.03
C PRO A 94 10.92 -26.72 -2.57
N ASP A 95 10.59 -27.67 -1.68
CA ASP A 95 10.05 -28.98 -2.07
C ASP A 95 8.67 -28.84 -2.74
N ALA A 96 7.91 -27.79 -2.40
CA ALA A 96 6.60 -27.54 -3.01
C ALA A 96 6.69 -27.25 -4.52
N TYR A 97 7.87 -26.89 -5.01
CA TYR A 97 8.10 -26.59 -6.43
C TYR A 97 8.72 -27.75 -7.21
N GLY A 98 9.01 -28.89 -6.57
CA GLY A 98 9.50 -30.09 -7.21
C GLY A 98 10.86 -29.94 -7.89
N VAL A 99 11.80 -29.20 -7.26
CA VAL A 99 13.12 -28.83 -7.81
C VAL A 99 13.87 -30.02 -8.40
N ALA A 100 13.93 -31.16 -7.67
CA ALA A 100 14.63 -32.37 -8.17
C ALA A 100 13.98 -32.92 -9.46
N SER A 101 12.65 -32.93 -9.54
CA SER A 101 11.92 -33.38 -10.72
C SER A 101 12.12 -32.45 -11.91
N LEU A 102 12.22 -31.12 -11.66
CA LEU A 102 12.53 -30.15 -12.71
C LEU A 102 13.94 -30.35 -13.26
N GLN A 103 14.94 -30.57 -12.39
CA GLN A 103 16.32 -30.86 -12.80
C GLN A 103 16.38 -32.11 -13.68
N GLN A 104 15.70 -33.19 -13.29
CA GLN A 104 15.64 -34.42 -14.07
C GLN A 104 14.94 -34.22 -15.42
N ALA A 105 13.82 -33.48 -15.45
CA ALA A 105 13.09 -33.21 -16.68
C ALA A 105 13.92 -32.39 -17.67
N VAL A 106 14.61 -31.33 -17.19
CA VAL A 106 15.51 -30.52 -18.01
C VAL A 106 16.70 -31.34 -18.54
N ALA A 107 17.29 -32.20 -17.70
CA ALA A 107 18.34 -33.12 -18.14
C ALA A 107 17.86 -34.08 -19.27
N SER A 108 16.65 -34.64 -19.14
CA SER A 108 16.06 -35.50 -20.19
C SER A 108 15.78 -34.70 -21.47
N ALA A 109 15.36 -33.45 -21.36
CA ALA A 109 15.08 -32.60 -22.52
C ALA A 109 16.32 -32.24 -23.35
N ARG A 110 17.54 -32.35 -22.78
CA ARG A 110 18.81 -32.14 -23.49
C ARG A 110 19.05 -33.13 -24.60
N SER A 111 18.35 -34.28 -24.64
CA SER A 111 18.34 -35.20 -25.74
C SER A 111 17.77 -34.61 -27.05
N GLY A 112 17.04 -33.51 -26.98
CA GLY A 112 16.34 -32.89 -28.09
C GLY A 112 15.04 -33.59 -28.47
N ASP A 113 14.64 -34.62 -27.75
CA ASP A 113 13.34 -35.27 -27.97
C ASP A 113 12.20 -34.30 -27.66
N ARG A 114 11.32 -34.11 -28.64
CA ARG A 114 10.23 -33.14 -28.58
C ARG A 114 9.31 -33.33 -27.38
N ARG A 115 9.05 -34.59 -27.00
CA ARG A 115 8.17 -34.92 -25.87
C ARG A 115 8.86 -34.54 -24.56
N HIS A 116 10.12 -34.85 -24.39
CA HIS A 116 10.89 -34.46 -23.20
C HIS A 116 10.96 -32.95 -23.05
N VAL A 117 11.24 -32.23 -24.15
CA VAL A 117 11.24 -30.76 -24.15
C VAL A 117 9.86 -30.21 -23.73
N GLN A 118 8.76 -30.72 -24.30
CA GLN A 118 7.42 -30.24 -23.95
C GLN A 118 7.03 -30.54 -22.52
N VAL A 119 7.39 -31.71 -21.99
CA VAL A 119 7.11 -32.07 -20.59
C VAL A 119 7.89 -31.15 -19.64
N ALA A 120 9.20 -31.00 -19.82
CA ALA A 120 10.04 -30.18 -18.99
C ALA A 120 9.60 -28.71 -19.01
N ASP A 121 9.27 -28.18 -20.17
CA ASP A 121 8.87 -26.78 -20.35
C ASP A 121 7.54 -26.47 -19.64
N ARG A 122 6.57 -27.40 -19.67
CA ARG A 122 5.31 -27.26 -18.89
C ARG A 122 5.52 -27.38 -17.39
N MET A 123 6.41 -28.30 -16.95
CA MET A 123 6.74 -28.42 -15.53
C MET A 123 7.39 -27.14 -15.01
N LEU A 124 8.33 -26.55 -15.75
CA LEU A 124 8.94 -25.26 -15.42
C LEU A 124 7.89 -24.15 -15.36
N SER A 125 6.98 -24.09 -16.34
CA SER A 125 5.87 -23.12 -16.35
C SER A 125 4.95 -23.24 -15.14
N GLN A 126 4.61 -24.47 -14.77
CA GLN A 126 3.75 -24.70 -13.60
C GLN A 126 4.45 -24.26 -12.30
N ALA A 127 5.70 -24.66 -12.10
CA ALA A 127 6.48 -24.26 -10.92
C ALA A 127 6.68 -22.74 -10.85
N PHE A 128 7.00 -22.09 -11.97
CA PHE A 128 7.09 -20.64 -12.07
C PHE A 128 5.78 -19.95 -11.68
N ALA A 129 4.66 -20.38 -12.26
CA ALA A 129 3.35 -19.76 -11.99
C ALA A 129 2.94 -19.89 -10.52
N ILE A 130 3.22 -21.04 -9.89
CA ILE A 130 2.96 -21.26 -8.46
C ILE A 130 3.84 -20.33 -7.63
N TYR A 131 5.14 -20.27 -7.90
CA TYR A 131 6.08 -19.45 -7.15
C TYR A 131 5.74 -17.96 -7.27
N VAL A 132 5.44 -17.45 -8.46
CA VAL A 132 4.99 -16.07 -8.66
C VAL A 132 3.70 -15.80 -7.89
N ALA A 133 2.73 -16.72 -7.91
CA ALA A 133 1.48 -16.57 -7.18
C ALA A 133 1.71 -16.53 -5.65
N ASP A 134 2.61 -17.35 -5.12
CA ASP A 134 2.94 -17.39 -3.71
C ASP A 134 3.62 -16.09 -3.23
N LEU A 135 4.50 -15.51 -4.06
CA LEU A 135 5.19 -14.26 -3.74
C LEU A 135 4.29 -13.03 -3.86
N THR A 136 3.40 -13.00 -4.85
CA THR A 136 2.55 -11.83 -5.13
C THR A 136 1.21 -11.85 -4.39
N ARG A 137 0.97 -12.85 -3.56
CA ARG A 137 -0.17 -12.88 -2.63
C ARG A 137 0.03 -11.86 -1.52
N ASP A 138 -1.07 -11.27 -1.01
CA ASP A 138 -1.03 -10.36 0.15
C ASP A 138 -0.25 -11.01 1.30
N PRO A 139 0.85 -10.39 1.76
CA PRO A 139 1.68 -10.93 2.83
C PRO A 139 1.05 -10.86 4.23
N GLY A 140 -0.08 -10.13 4.39
CA GLY A 140 -0.66 -9.89 5.71
C GLY A 140 0.18 -8.95 6.59
N ALA A 141 0.95 -8.04 5.98
CA ALA A 141 1.89 -7.15 6.68
C ALA A 141 1.21 -6.01 7.47
N GLY A 142 -0.07 -6.12 7.80
CA GLY A 142 -0.81 -5.13 8.58
C GLY A 142 -1.12 -3.83 7.85
N ILE A 143 -1.07 -3.83 6.52
CA ILE A 143 -1.37 -2.66 5.68
C ILE A 143 -2.88 -2.57 5.45
N THR A 144 -3.47 -1.40 5.70
CA THR A 144 -4.86 -1.10 5.34
C THR A 144 -4.93 -0.70 3.87
N TYR A 145 -5.63 -1.49 3.06
CA TYR A 145 -5.89 -1.19 1.65
C TYR A 145 -7.18 -0.40 1.52
N VAL A 146 -7.10 0.94 1.58
CA VAL A 146 -8.25 1.85 1.46
C VAL A 146 -8.93 1.66 0.10
N ASP A 147 -8.12 1.61 -0.95
CA ASP A 147 -8.57 1.24 -2.28
C ASP A 147 -8.26 -0.25 -2.53
N ALA A 148 -9.28 -1.08 -2.57
CA ALA A 148 -9.17 -2.54 -2.69
C ALA A 148 -8.41 -3.03 -3.94
N GLN A 149 -8.29 -2.18 -4.96
CA GLN A 149 -7.52 -2.45 -6.19
C GLN A 149 -6.01 -2.47 -5.92
N LEU A 150 -5.54 -1.81 -4.85
CA LEU A 150 -4.11 -1.76 -4.46
C LEU A 150 -3.68 -2.98 -3.65
N LYS A 151 -4.63 -3.82 -3.22
CA LYS A 151 -4.30 -5.06 -2.52
C LYS A 151 -3.59 -6.03 -3.47
N PRO A 152 -2.40 -6.56 -3.09
CA PRO A 152 -1.68 -7.53 -3.90
C PRO A 152 -2.56 -8.73 -4.27
N ARG A 153 -2.50 -9.12 -5.53
CA ARG A 153 -3.26 -10.25 -6.06
C ARG A 153 -2.34 -11.12 -6.89
N ALA A 154 -2.38 -12.42 -6.61
CA ALA A 154 -1.67 -13.39 -7.41
C ALA A 154 -2.18 -13.32 -8.87
N PRO A 155 -1.29 -13.27 -9.87
CA PRO A 155 -1.68 -13.36 -11.26
C PRO A 155 -2.21 -14.78 -11.55
N THR A 156 -3.00 -14.91 -12.62
CA THR A 156 -3.32 -16.23 -13.14
C THR A 156 -2.07 -16.87 -13.74
N PRO A 157 -1.97 -18.22 -13.82
CA PRO A 157 -0.85 -18.88 -14.47
C PRO A 157 -0.58 -18.37 -15.89
N LEU A 158 -1.65 -18.19 -16.68
CA LEU A 158 -1.54 -17.58 -18.01
C LEU A 158 -0.96 -16.16 -17.94
N GLY A 159 -1.43 -15.33 -17.03
CA GLY A 159 -0.96 -13.95 -16.87
C GLY A 159 0.52 -13.88 -16.50
N ALA A 160 0.98 -14.70 -15.55
CA ALA A 160 2.39 -14.78 -15.17
C ALA A 160 3.28 -15.19 -16.35
N LEU A 161 2.87 -16.21 -17.11
CA LEU A 161 3.61 -16.69 -18.28
C LEU A 161 3.63 -15.70 -19.44
N LEU A 162 2.53 -14.97 -19.66
CA LEU A 162 2.50 -13.91 -20.69
C LEU A 162 3.45 -12.77 -20.35
N GLN A 163 3.54 -12.37 -19.07
CA GLN A 163 4.51 -11.37 -18.63
C GLN A 163 5.96 -11.84 -18.82
N ALA A 164 6.26 -13.10 -18.46
CA ALA A 164 7.57 -13.68 -18.66
C ALA A 164 7.93 -13.76 -20.16
N ALA A 165 6.99 -14.22 -21.00
CA ALA A 165 7.18 -14.33 -22.45
C ALA A 165 7.33 -12.96 -23.17
N ALA A 166 6.83 -11.89 -22.59
CA ALA A 166 6.94 -10.52 -23.11
C ALA A 166 8.23 -9.82 -22.68
N ALA A 167 9.03 -10.43 -21.79
CA ALA A 167 10.30 -9.86 -21.35
C ALA A 167 11.31 -9.85 -22.49
N PRO A 168 12.14 -8.80 -22.63
CA PRO A 168 13.20 -8.75 -23.65
C PRO A 168 14.22 -9.90 -23.53
N SER A 169 14.48 -10.34 -22.31
CA SER A 169 15.31 -11.51 -21.96
C SER A 169 14.60 -12.29 -20.86
N LEU A 170 14.23 -13.53 -21.13
CA LEU A 170 13.59 -14.40 -20.13
C LEU A 170 14.56 -14.74 -19.00
N SER A 171 15.84 -15.00 -19.33
CA SER A 171 16.87 -15.30 -18.34
C SER A 171 17.07 -14.14 -17.36
N GLU A 172 17.18 -12.90 -17.86
CA GLU A 172 17.28 -11.71 -17.01
C GLU A 172 16.00 -11.48 -16.19
N TYR A 173 14.85 -11.67 -16.82
CA TYR A 173 13.55 -11.53 -16.13
C TYR A 173 13.44 -12.46 -14.92
N VAL A 174 13.93 -13.70 -15.04
CA VAL A 174 13.93 -14.68 -13.94
C VAL A 174 14.99 -14.33 -12.91
N ARG A 175 16.24 -14.12 -13.36
CA ARG A 175 17.36 -13.77 -12.48
C ARG A 175 17.05 -12.54 -11.63
N ASP A 176 16.48 -11.51 -12.24
CA ASP A 176 16.18 -10.24 -11.59
C ASP A 176 14.78 -10.21 -10.97
N MET A 177 14.06 -11.34 -10.96
CA MET A 177 12.69 -11.46 -10.43
C MET A 177 11.80 -10.32 -10.94
N GLY A 178 11.67 -10.19 -12.26
CA GLY A 178 11.01 -9.07 -12.94
C GLY A 178 9.53 -8.86 -12.57
N TRP A 179 8.93 -9.80 -11.82
CA TRP A 179 7.58 -9.69 -11.23
C TRP A 179 7.55 -9.10 -9.83
N MET A 180 8.72 -8.76 -9.25
CA MET A 180 8.83 -8.14 -7.92
C MET A 180 9.38 -6.72 -8.01
N ASN A 181 9.05 -5.89 -7.02
CA ASN A 181 9.60 -4.53 -6.94
C ASN A 181 11.11 -4.52 -6.61
N PRO A 182 11.82 -3.44 -6.92
CA PRO A 182 13.28 -3.35 -6.71
C PRO A 182 13.68 -3.57 -5.25
N ILE A 183 12.94 -3.02 -4.28
CA ILE A 183 13.25 -3.15 -2.84
C ILE A 183 13.24 -4.62 -2.44
N TYR A 184 12.21 -5.38 -2.86
CA TYR A 184 12.13 -6.81 -2.59
C TYR A 184 13.35 -7.55 -3.12
N ARG A 185 13.72 -7.30 -4.39
CA ARG A 185 14.81 -7.99 -5.06
C ARG A 185 16.15 -7.79 -4.34
N GLU A 186 16.44 -6.57 -3.93
CA GLU A 186 17.70 -6.23 -3.25
C GLU A 186 17.74 -6.78 -1.81
N LEU A 187 16.64 -6.72 -1.06
CA LEU A 187 16.53 -7.35 0.26
C LEU A 187 16.71 -8.87 0.15
N ARG A 188 16.09 -9.51 -0.83
CA ARG A 188 16.23 -10.94 -1.09
C ARG A 188 17.67 -11.31 -1.46
N GLN A 189 18.30 -10.51 -2.30
CA GLN A 189 19.70 -10.72 -2.67
C GLN A 189 20.61 -10.62 -1.45
N ALA A 190 20.41 -9.62 -0.58
CA ALA A 190 21.16 -9.47 0.66
C ALA A 190 21.02 -10.71 1.57
N LEU A 191 19.80 -11.25 1.70
CA LEU A 191 19.56 -12.49 2.44
C LEU A 191 20.25 -13.70 1.80
N ALA A 192 20.10 -13.89 0.48
CA ALA A 192 20.67 -15.01 -0.25
C ALA A 192 22.21 -15.01 -0.24
N THR A 193 22.82 -13.83 -0.26
CA THR A 193 24.28 -13.65 -0.26
C THR A 193 24.87 -13.40 1.14
N ARG A 194 24.03 -13.47 2.19
CA ARG A 194 24.41 -13.26 3.60
C ARG A 194 25.11 -11.90 3.86
N LYS A 195 24.60 -10.85 3.22
CA LYS A 195 25.06 -9.47 3.47
C LYS A 195 24.37 -8.87 4.70
N TYR A 196 24.60 -9.47 5.86
CA TYR A 196 24.07 -9.04 7.15
C TYR A 196 24.95 -9.55 8.29
N ASP A 197 24.91 -8.87 9.44
CA ASP A 197 25.66 -9.21 10.64
C ASP A 197 24.72 -9.84 11.68
N GLY A 198 24.86 -11.14 11.90
CA GLY A 198 24.16 -11.88 12.93
C GLY A 198 22.67 -12.13 12.66
N ASP A 199 22.04 -12.81 13.61
CA ASP A 199 20.64 -13.27 13.48
C ASP A 199 19.64 -12.14 13.55
N GLU A 200 19.88 -11.10 14.34
CA GLU A 200 18.97 -9.94 14.45
C GLU A 200 18.79 -9.24 13.11
N GLN A 201 19.88 -8.94 12.40
CA GLN A 201 19.79 -8.31 11.08
C GLN A 201 19.15 -9.24 10.07
N ARG A 202 19.42 -10.53 10.11
CA ARG A 202 18.77 -11.53 9.27
C ARG A 202 17.25 -11.54 9.44
N GLU A 203 16.78 -11.59 10.68
CA GLU A 203 15.36 -11.59 10.98
C GLU A 203 14.68 -10.28 10.56
N ARG A 204 15.34 -9.16 10.79
CA ARG A 204 14.87 -7.84 10.34
C ARG A 204 14.81 -7.76 8.81
N LEU A 205 15.79 -8.30 8.09
CA LEU A 205 15.74 -8.41 6.63
C LEU A 205 14.56 -9.26 6.16
N GLN A 206 14.34 -10.43 6.78
CA GLN A 206 13.21 -11.31 6.44
C GLN A 206 11.85 -10.63 6.65
N LEU A 207 11.69 -9.90 7.77
CA LEU A 207 10.48 -9.14 8.05
C LEU A 207 10.23 -8.05 7.01
N ASN A 208 11.28 -7.32 6.64
CA ASN A 208 11.16 -6.25 5.65
C ASN A 208 11.00 -6.78 4.22
N LEU A 209 11.56 -7.94 3.91
CA LEU A 209 11.30 -8.67 2.68
C LEU A 209 9.80 -9.00 2.55
N GLU A 210 9.17 -9.48 3.61
CA GLU A 210 7.74 -9.76 3.65
C GLU A 210 6.91 -8.48 3.47
N ARG A 211 7.24 -7.39 4.18
CA ARG A 211 6.58 -6.08 4.00
C ARG A 211 6.72 -5.53 2.59
N ALA A 212 7.88 -5.72 1.96
CA ALA A 212 8.13 -5.27 0.60
C ALA A 212 7.27 -5.98 -0.45
N ARG A 213 6.72 -7.18 -0.17
CA ARG A 213 5.78 -7.88 -1.07
C ARG A 213 4.49 -7.11 -1.32
N ALA A 214 4.11 -6.21 -0.40
CA ALA A 214 2.94 -5.36 -0.57
C ALA A 214 3.15 -4.19 -1.54
N LEU A 215 4.40 -3.91 -1.94
CA LEU A 215 4.73 -2.83 -2.86
C LEU A 215 4.53 -3.27 -4.32
N PRO A 216 4.17 -2.34 -5.21
CA PRO A 216 3.89 -2.68 -6.60
C PRO A 216 5.16 -3.12 -7.34
N ALA A 217 5.01 -4.18 -8.12
CA ALA A 217 5.97 -4.59 -9.12
C ALA A 217 5.52 -4.05 -10.47
N GLY A 218 6.23 -3.22 -11.11
CA GLY A 218 5.84 -2.74 -12.43
C GLY A 218 6.19 -1.28 -12.69
N ARG A 219 5.78 -0.82 -13.86
CA ARG A 219 6.15 0.52 -14.37
C ARG A 219 5.20 1.63 -13.94
N GLN A 220 4.21 1.33 -13.11
CA GLN A 220 3.26 2.34 -12.67
C GLN A 220 3.93 3.42 -11.82
N ARG A 221 3.40 4.63 -11.91
CA ARG A 221 3.78 5.71 -11.00
C ARG A 221 3.20 5.46 -9.62
N TYR A 222 3.99 5.65 -8.57
CA TYR A 222 3.50 5.61 -7.19
C TYR A 222 4.39 6.41 -6.26
N VAL A 223 3.81 6.80 -5.13
CA VAL A 223 4.51 7.41 -4.00
C VAL A 223 4.73 6.34 -2.94
N LEU A 224 5.95 6.23 -2.43
CA LEU A 224 6.29 5.39 -1.28
C LEU A 224 6.72 6.29 -0.11
N VAL A 225 6.04 6.20 1.02
CA VAL A 225 6.48 6.81 2.28
C VAL A 225 7.01 5.70 3.18
N ASN A 226 8.30 5.72 3.50
CA ASN A 226 8.86 4.87 4.53
C ASN A 226 8.90 5.64 5.86
N ALA A 227 7.97 5.33 6.77
CA ALA A 227 7.86 6.05 8.04
C ALA A 227 9.03 5.75 9.00
N ALA A 228 9.67 4.56 8.93
CA ALA A 228 10.85 4.26 9.73
C ALA A 228 12.06 5.13 9.32
N GLN A 229 12.24 5.34 8.03
CA GLN A 229 13.31 6.19 7.49
C GLN A 229 12.94 7.67 7.48
N GLN A 230 11.64 8.02 7.61
CA GLN A 230 11.11 9.38 7.50
C GLN A 230 11.43 10.00 6.14
N ARG A 231 11.17 9.23 5.07
CA ARG A 231 11.45 9.62 3.70
C ARG A 231 10.33 9.23 2.75
N LEU A 232 10.08 10.07 1.76
CA LEU A 232 9.17 9.84 0.65
C LEU A 232 9.98 9.63 -0.62
N TYR A 233 9.54 8.68 -1.43
CA TYR A 233 10.10 8.35 -2.74
C TYR A 233 9.02 8.45 -3.82
N MET A 234 9.41 8.92 -4.99
CA MET A 234 8.60 8.95 -6.19
C MET A 234 9.14 7.93 -7.18
N TYR A 235 8.28 7.01 -7.60
CA TYR A 235 8.62 5.95 -8.54
C TYR A 235 7.89 6.12 -9.86
N GLU A 236 8.59 5.90 -10.97
CA GLU A 236 8.05 5.89 -12.32
C GLU A 236 8.84 4.91 -13.18
N ASP A 237 8.16 4.15 -14.04
CA ASP A 237 8.76 3.11 -14.91
C ASP A 237 9.64 2.09 -14.16
N GLY A 238 9.26 1.76 -12.92
CA GLY A 238 9.98 0.81 -12.07
C GLY A 238 11.27 1.35 -11.46
N LYS A 239 11.52 2.66 -11.56
CA LYS A 239 12.70 3.34 -11.01
C LYS A 239 12.30 4.43 -10.04
N GLN A 240 13.11 4.65 -9.02
CA GLN A 240 13.05 5.85 -8.20
C GLN A 240 13.50 7.04 -9.04
N VAL A 241 12.64 8.05 -9.19
CA VAL A 241 12.92 9.27 -9.96
C VAL A 241 13.23 10.46 -9.06
N ASP A 242 12.70 10.46 -7.83
CA ASP A 242 12.98 11.52 -6.85
C ASP A 242 12.73 11.02 -5.43
N SER A 243 13.21 11.75 -4.43
CA SER A 243 12.94 11.52 -3.01
C SER A 243 13.02 12.82 -2.21
N MET A 244 12.41 12.82 -1.02
CA MET A 244 12.52 13.93 -0.07
C MET A 244 12.37 13.44 1.36
N VAL A 245 12.93 14.16 2.32
CA VAL A 245 12.67 13.90 3.72
C VAL A 245 11.25 14.31 4.10
N VAL A 246 10.68 13.61 5.08
CA VAL A 246 9.33 13.90 5.60
C VAL A 246 9.32 13.91 7.11
N VAL A 247 8.33 14.62 7.68
CA VAL A 247 7.97 14.50 9.09
C VAL A 247 6.80 13.52 9.18
N VAL A 248 6.90 12.56 10.09
CA VAL A 248 5.89 11.52 10.32
C VAL A 248 5.35 11.59 11.75
N GLY A 249 4.38 10.74 12.07
CA GLY A 249 3.75 10.70 13.38
C GLY A 249 4.72 10.42 14.52
N LYS A 250 4.49 11.08 15.66
CA LYS A 250 5.20 10.74 16.92
C LYS A 250 4.76 9.35 17.42
N PRO A 251 5.54 8.66 18.29
CA PRO A 251 5.20 7.31 18.75
C PRO A 251 3.81 7.18 19.39
N LYS A 252 3.31 8.26 20.03
CA LYS A 252 1.94 8.32 20.59
C LYS A 252 0.86 8.28 19.50
N TRP A 253 1.14 8.84 18.31
CA TRP A 253 0.27 8.90 17.12
C TRP A 253 1.04 8.48 15.87
N PRO A 254 1.35 7.19 15.73
CA PRO A 254 2.17 6.71 14.65
C PRO A 254 1.45 6.85 13.30
N THR A 255 2.20 7.23 12.26
CA THR A 255 1.66 7.20 10.90
C THR A 255 1.21 5.78 10.55
N PRO A 256 -0.07 5.57 10.13
CA PRO A 256 -0.60 4.24 9.86
C PRO A 256 0.06 3.59 8.64
N LEU A 257 0.04 2.26 8.59
CA LEU A 257 0.38 1.50 7.38
C LEU A 257 -0.85 1.43 6.50
N MET A 258 -0.78 2.04 5.31
CA MET A 258 -1.94 2.08 4.43
C MET A 258 -1.55 2.31 2.97
N THR A 259 -2.46 1.95 2.08
CA THR A 259 -2.36 2.31 0.66
C THR A 259 -3.67 2.93 0.19
N ALA A 260 -3.57 3.97 -0.63
CA ALA A 260 -4.72 4.64 -1.22
C ALA A 260 -4.31 5.35 -2.51
N TYR A 261 -5.29 5.82 -3.29
CA TYR A 261 -5.02 6.69 -4.43
C TYR A 261 -5.05 8.15 -4.04
N ILE A 262 -3.98 8.90 -4.33
CA ILE A 262 -4.01 10.37 -4.34
C ILE A 262 -4.93 10.80 -5.48
N ARG A 263 -6.02 11.52 -5.15
CA ARG A 263 -7.08 11.87 -6.09
C ARG A 263 -7.09 13.34 -6.48
N PHE A 264 -6.68 14.21 -5.57
CA PHE A 264 -6.62 15.65 -5.81
C PHE A 264 -5.64 16.34 -4.85
N ALA A 265 -5.23 17.56 -5.20
CA ALA A 265 -4.59 18.48 -4.29
C ALA A 265 -5.61 19.52 -3.81
N ALA A 266 -5.54 19.96 -2.57
CA ALA A 266 -6.25 21.14 -2.09
C ALA A 266 -5.24 22.27 -1.87
N LEU A 267 -5.44 23.39 -2.56
CA LEU A 267 -4.61 24.58 -2.45
C LEU A 267 -5.16 25.53 -1.37
N ASN A 268 -4.30 26.20 -0.66
CA ASN A 268 -4.66 27.08 0.46
C ASN A 268 -5.66 26.44 1.42
N PRO A 269 -5.34 25.23 1.96
CA PRO A 269 -6.30 24.46 2.74
C PRO A 269 -6.56 25.06 4.11
N TYR A 270 -7.77 24.86 4.63
CA TYR A 270 -7.97 24.91 6.08
C TYR A 270 -7.27 23.72 6.75
N TRP A 271 -6.81 23.91 7.98
CA TRP A 271 -6.51 22.81 8.86
C TRP A 271 -7.66 22.62 9.86
N TYR A 272 -8.42 21.57 9.69
CA TYR A 272 -9.41 21.13 10.66
C TYR A 272 -8.68 20.37 11.76
N VAL A 273 -8.64 20.98 12.96
CA VAL A 273 -7.89 20.44 14.10
C VAL A 273 -8.61 19.22 14.66
N PRO A 274 -8.01 18.03 14.64
CA PRO A 274 -8.63 16.86 15.28
C PRO A 274 -8.98 17.13 16.74
N PRO A 275 -10.14 16.65 17.25
CA PRO A 275 -10.57 16.93 18.62
C PRO A 275 -9.57 16.53 19.70
N ASP A 276 -8.84 15.45 19.51
CA ASP A 276 -7.77 14.97 20.39
C ASP A 276 -6.54 15.90 20.40
N LEU A 277 -6.31 16.68 19.34
CA LEU A 277 -5.26 17.68 19.25
C LEU A 277 -5.73 19.08 19.72
N ALA A 278 -7.03 19.33 19.81
CA ALA A 278 -7.57 20.63 20.17
C ALA A 278 -7.08 21.09 21.55
N GLY A 279 -7.02 20.20 22.54
CA GLY A 279 -6.47 20.49 23.86
C GLY A 279 -4.95 20.69 23.85
N GLU A 280 -4.22 19.75 23.26
CA GLU A 280 -2.73 19.73 23.27
C GLU A 280 -2.11 20.81 22.36
N ASP A 281 -2.67 21.05 21.18
CA ASP A 281 -2.05 21.93 20.16
C ASP A 281 -2.67 23.33 20.09
N VAL A 282 -3.85 23.55 20.70
CA VAL A 282 -4.51 24.87 20.72
C VAL A 282 -4.88 25.32 22.13
N GLY A 283 -5.66 24.52 22.84
CA GLY A 283 -6.24 24.88 24.15
C GLY A 283 -5.21 25.31 25.18
N GLN A 284 -4.12 24.53 25.34
CA GLN A 284 -3.04 24.86 26.28
C GLN A 284 -2.37 26.22 25.97
N TYR A 285 -2.27 26.61 24.70
CA TYR A 285 -1.70 27.90 24.32
C TYR A 285 -2.70 29.04 24.51
N VAL A 286 -4.00 28.78 24.36
CA VAL A 286 -5.06 29.74 24.70
C VAL A 286 -5.10 29.99 26.20
N VAL A 287 -5.02 28.96 27.01
CA VAL A 287 -4.93 29.08 28.49
C VAL A 287 -3.68 29.89 28.88
N LYS A 288 -2.54 29.62 28.22
CA LYS A 288 -1.26 30.28 28.55
C LYS A 288 -1.15 31.70 28.06
N TYR A 289 -1.60 32.01 26.84
CA TYR A 289 -1.37 33.28 26.15
C TYR A 289 -2.63 34.10 25.91
N GLY A 290 -3.81 33.58 26.30
CA GLY A 290 -5.11 34.20 26.07
C GLY A 290 -5.61 34.04 24.63
N LEU A 291 -6.83 34.54 24.39
CA LEU A 291 -7.51 34.43 23.10
C LEU A 291 -6.78 35.07 21.93
N LYS A 292 -5.88 36.04 22.18
CA LYS A 292 -5.02 36.65 21.16
C LYS A 292 -4.16 35.61 20.43
N TYR A 293 -3.93 34.44 21.03
CA TYR A 293 -3.24 33.34 20.37
C TYR A 293 -4.01 32.83 19.16
N LEU A 294 -5.35 32.70 19.27
CA LEU A 294 -6.21 32.27 18.17
C LEU A 294 -6.10 33.23 16.98
N ASP A 295 -6.23 34.54 17.24
CA ASP A 295 -6.14 35.58 16.20
C ASP A 295 -4.78 35.53 15.49
N ARG A 296 -3.70 35.48 16.26
CA ARG A 296 -2.32 35.46 15.75
C ARG A 296 -2.07 34.24 14.84
N MET A 297 -2.60 33.08 15.23
CA MET A 297 -2.41 31.83 14.52
C MET A 297 -3.47 31.57 13.46
N GLY A 298 -4.48 32.44 13.35
CA GLY A 298 -5.56 32.30 12.37
C GLY A 298 -6.56 31.18 12.71
N TYR A 299 -6.70 30.81 13.97
CA TYR A 299 -7.70 29.84 14.40
C TYR A 299 -9.10 30.44 14.51
N GLU A 300 -10.09 29.64 14.18
CA GLU A 300 -11.51 29.90 14.35
C GLU A 300 -12.15 28.75 15.12
N VAL A 301 -13.05 29.07 16.07
CA VAL A 301 -13.93 28.08 16.68
C VAL A 301 -15.19 28.02 15.83
N VAL A 302 -15.62 26.83 15.46
CA VAL A 302 -16.70 26.62 14.50
C VAL A 302 -17.76 25.66 15.03
N SER A 303 -19.00 25.79 14.51
CA SER A 303 -20.12 24.91 14.91
C SER A 303 -19.97 23.49 14.36
N ASP A 304 -19.37 23.34 13.19
CA ASP A 304 -19.25 22.11 12.45
C ASP A 304 -18.13 22.23 11.40
N TRP A 305 -17.86 21.14 10.66
CA TRP A 305 -16.85 21.12 9.59
C TRP A 305 -17.46 21.19 8.19
N THR A 306 -18.61 21.83 8.06
CA THR A 306 -19.18 22.17 6.76
C THR A 306 -18.38 23.29 6.08
N PRO A 307 -18.56 23.52 4.77
CA PRO A 307 -17.90 24.63 4.08
C PRO A 307 -18.22 26.01 4.62
N ASN A 308 -19.42 26.20 5.23
CA ASN A 308 -19.90 27.46 5.76
C ASN A 308 -20.39 27.32 7.22
N PRO A 309 -19.50 26.97 8.16
CA PRO A 309 -19.91 26.81 9.56
C PRO A 309 -20.19 28.16 10.23
N THR A 310 -20.99 28.13 11.28
CA THR A 310 -21.15 29.32 12.16
C THR A 310 -19.85 29.50 12.96
N ILE A 311 -19.35 30.73 12.99
CA ILE A 311 -18.21 31.09 13.85
C ILE A 311 -18.73 31.28 15.28
N ILE A 312 -18.12 30.57 16.21
CA ILE A 312 -18.45 30.64 17.65
C ILE A 312 -17.52 31.67 18.32
N ASP A 313 -18.06 32.53 19.17
CA ASP A 313 -17.23 33.45 19.96
C ASP A 313 -16.34 32.65 20.92
N PRO A 314 -15.00 32.70 20.78
CA PRO A 314 -14.10 31.92 21.61
C PRO A 314 -14.12 32.32 23.10
N LYS A 315 -14.73 33.45 23.45
CA LYS A 315 -14.97 33.87 24.85
C LYS A 315 -15.97 32.98 25.56
N THR A 316 -16.85 32.30 24.83
CA THR A 316 -17.89 31.42 25.39
C THR A 316 -17.37 30.01 25.65
N VAL A 317 -16.14 29.69 25.27
CA VAL A 317 -15.54 28.36 25.40
C VAL A 317 -14.78 28.24 26.73
N ASP A 318 -15.06 27.18 27.48
CA ASP A 318 -14.24 26.79 28.63
C ASP A 318 -12.93 26.13 28.14
N TRP A 319 -11.91 26.97 27.91
CA TRP A 319 -10.61 26.52 27.40
C TRP A 319 -9.85 25.60 28.35
N GLN A 320 -10.06 25.76 29.69
CA GLN A 320 -9.49 24.82 30.64
C GLN A 320 -10.18 23.44 30.52
N GLY A 321 -11.49 23.44 30.36
CA GLY A 321 -12.25 22.23 30.09
C GLY A 321 -11.81 21.53 28.79
N VAL A 322 -11.44 22.28 27.74
CA VAL A 322 -10.89 21.73 26.50
C VAL A 322 -9.53 21.05 26.77
N VAL A 323 -8.63 21.69 27.51
CA VAL A 323 -7.33 21.11 27.90
C VAL A 323 -7.50 19.84 28.73
N ASP A 324 -8.45 19.84 29.65
CA ASP A 324 -8.76 18.70 30.52
C ASP A 324 -9.51 17.56 29.76
N GLY A 325 -9.89 17.77 28.51
CA GLY A 325 -10.68 16.82 27.73
C GLY A 325 -12.13 16.68 28.18
N LYS A 326 -12.67 17.66 28.93
CA LYS A 326 -14.07 17.72 29.43
C LYS A 326 -15.00 18.43 28.45
N VAL A 327 -14.45 19.33 27.62
CA VAL A 327 -15.18 20.11 26.63
C VAL A 327 -14.61 19.79 25.26
N GLU A 328 -15.45 19.34 24.34
CA GLU A 328 -15.10 19.18 22.92
C GLU A 328 -15.38 20.47 22.17
N VAL A 329 -14.46 20.88 21.34
CA VAL A 329 -14.57 22.10 20.53
C VAL A 329 -14.04 21.81 19.12
N MET A 330 -14.75 22.31 18.12
CA MET A 330 -14.31 22.24 16.72
C MET A 330 -13.52 23.49 16.37
N ILE A 331 -12.28 23.30 15.97
CA ILE A 331 -11.35 24.38 15.66
C ILE A 331 -10.85 24.16 14.24
N ARG A 332 -10.82 25.22 13.42
CA ARG A 332 -10.09 25.23 12.16
C ARG A 332 -9.08 26.36 12.10
N GLN A 333 -7.98 26.14 11.39
CA GLN A 333 -6.99 27.17 11.09
C GLN A 333 -7.16 27.66 9.66
N LYS A 334 -7.27 28.98 9.48
CA LYS A 334 -7.39 29.61 8.16
C LYS A 334 -6.13 29.42 7.32
N PRO A 335 -6.25 29.43 5.98
CA PRO A 335 -5.08 29.55 5.11
C PRO A 335 -4.23 30.75 5.49
N GLY A 336 -2.92 30.61 5.39
CA GLY A 336 -1.98 31.66 5.73
C GLY A 336 -0.58 31.13 6.05
N PRO A 337 0.38 32.02 6.36
CA PRO A 337 1.77 31.64 6.61
C PRO A 337 1.95 30.77 7.86
N GLU A 338 1.05 30.90 8.83
CA GLU A 338 1.06 30.12 10.08
C GLU A 338 0.27 28.80 9.99
N ASN A 339 -0.42 28.55 8.86
CA ASN A 339 -1.24 27.35 8.72
C ASN A 339 -0.36 26.09 8.69
N PHE A 340 -0.62 25.15 9.60
CA PHE A 340 0.17 23.92 9.72
C PHE A 340 0.09 23.00 8.50
N MET A 341 -0.93 23.16 7.63
CA MET A 341 -1.04 22.45 6.36
C MET A 341 -0.16 23.07 5.25
N GLY A 342 0.41 24.26 5.51
CA GLY A 342 1.11 25.02 4.49
C GLY A 342 0.19 25.44 3.35
N ARG A 343 0.71 25.42 2.13
CA ARG A 343 0.04 25.94 0.94
C ARG A 343 -0.78 24.90 0.18
N MET A 344 -0.52 23.62 0.42
CA MET A 344 -1.22 22.53 -0.27
C MET A 344 -1.21 21.21 0.50
N LYS A 345 -2.24 20.43 0.31
CA LYS A 345 -2.35 19.05 0.80
C LYS A 345 -2.77 18.13 -0.36
N PHE A 346 -2.26 16.89 -0.37
CA PHE A 346 -2.59 15.86 -1.35
C PHE A 346 -3.51 14.85 -0.70
N MET A 347 -4.70 14.69 -1.27
CA MET A 347 -5.81 14.00 -0.65
C MET A 347 -6.00 12.60 -1.21
N PHE A 348 -6.02 11.63 -0.31
CA PHE A 348 -6.39 10.24 -0.49
C PHE A 348 -7.37 9.87 0.64
N PRO A 349 -8.68 10.12 0.46
CA PRO A 349 -9.69 9.95 1.52
C PRO A 349 -9.59 8.59 2.20
N ASN A 350 -9.50 8.58 3.52
CA ASN A 350 -9.33 7.39 4.34
C ASN A 350 -9.88 7.61 5.76
N GLU A 351 -10.16 6.52 6.48
CA GLU A 351 -10.71 6.53 7.83
C GLU A 351 -9.75 7.07 8.91
N PHE A 352 -8.43 7.12 8.63
CA PHE A 352 -7.43 7.62 9.57
C PHE A 352 -7.28 9.15 9.53
N GLY A 353 -7.91 9.83 8.57
CA GLY A 353 -7.73 11.27 8.37
C GLY A 353 -6.31 11.68 8.00
N VAL A 354 -5.51 10.78 7.42
CA VAL A 354 -4.13 11.02 7.05
C VAL A 354 -4.03 11.53 5.62
N TYR A 355 -3.14 12.49 5.40
CA TYR A 355 -2.80 13.05 4.08
C TYR A 355 -1.33 13.47 4.03
N LEU A 356 -0.83 13.73 2.82
CA LEU A 356 0.47 14.37 2.60
C LEU A 356 0.24 15.88 2.50
N HIS A 357 1.06 16.70 3.19
CA HIS A 357 0.85 18.14 3.14
C HIS A 357 2.15 18.94 3.28
N ASP A 358 2.10 20.17 2.82
CA ASP A 358 3.16 21.16 3.02
C ASP A 358 3.35 21.48 4.52
N ASN A 359 4.43 22.15 4.85
CA ASN A 359 4.71 22.54 6.23
C ASN A 359 5.47 23.87 6.26
N PRO A 360 4.96 24.90 6.98
CA PRO A 360 5.66 26.17 7.10
C PRO A 360 6.94 26.09 7.93
N ARG A 361 7.03 25.12 8.85
CA ARG A 361 8.19 24.95 9.75
C ARG A 361 9.30 24.16 9.07
N ARG A 362 10.08 24.85 8.23
CA ARG A 362 11.14 24.23 7.41
C ARG A 362 12.30 23.66 8.24
N GLU A 363 12.55 24.20 9.43
CA GLU A 363 13.59 23.73 10.34
C GLU A 363 13.40 22.29 10.82
N LEU A 364 12.17 21.77 10.78
CA LEU A 364 11.89 20.39 11.17
C LEU A 364 12.54 19.38 10.24
N PHE A 365 12.72 19.71 8.96
CA PHE A 365 13.33 18.82 7.97
C PHE A 365 14.85 18.69 8.15
N GLN A 366 15.49 19.61 8.87
CA GLN A 366 16.91 19.56 9.20
C GLN A 366 17.20 18.69 10.43
N LYS A 367 16.17 18.23 11.14
CA LYS A 367 16.34 17.36 12.31
C LYS A 367 16.71 15.94 11.88
N ALA A 368 17.61 15.30 12.63
CA ALA A 368 17.97 13.90 12.40
C ALA A 368 16.76 12.95 12.62
N SER A 369 15.96 13.22 13.65
CA SER A 369 14.70 12.51 13.92
C SER A 369 13.52 13.44 13.64
N ARG A 370 12.53 12.96 12.88
CA ARG A 370 11.39 13.76 12.39
C ARG A 370 10.04 13.16 12.74
N TYR A 371 9.90 12.57 13.92
CA TYR A 371 8.66 12.04 14.47
C TYR A 371 7.89 13.11 15.25
N PHE A 372 7.25 14.07 14.55
CA PHE A 372 6.63 15.24 15.17
C PHE A 372 5.15 15.45 14.86
N SER A 373 4.57 14.73 13.89
CA SER A 373 3.17 14.95 13.52
C SER A 373 2.18 14.14 14.38
N GLY A 374 0.90 14.42 14.23
CA GLY A 374 -0.20 13.62 14.78
C GLY A 374 -0.60 12.44 13.88
N GLY A 375 0.29 11.98 12.99
CA GLY A 375 0.04 10.86 12.08
C GLY A 375 0.15 11.22 10.59
N CYS A 376 -0.19 12.45 10.20
CA CYS A 376 -0.02 12.95 8.83
C CYS A 376 1.46 13.04 8.42
N VAL A 377 1.71 13.05 7.10
CA VAL A 377 3.04 13.14 6.53
C VAL A 377 3.29 14.56 6.01
N ARG A 378 4.25 15.27 6.65
CA ARG A 378 4.65 16.62 6.24
C ARG A 378 5.79 16.54 5.24
N LEU A 379 5.66 17.25 4.14
CA LEU A 379 6.58 17.23 3.01
C LEU A 379 7.61 18.33 3.11
N GLU A 380 8.88 17.98 2.85
CA GLU A 380 9.95 18.96 2.69
C GLU A 380 9.67 19.93 1.53
N ASP A 381 9.16 19.42 0.41
CA ASP A 381 8.84 20.19 -0.78
C ASP A 381 7.55 19.69 -1.44
N ALA A 382 6.42 20.21 -0.94
CA ALA A 382 5.11 19.85 -1.47
C ALA A 382 4.91 20.33 -2.91
N ALA A 383 5.51 21.46 -3.32
CA ALA A 383 5.42 21.96 -4.68
C ALA A 383 6.12 21.01 -5.67
N ARG A 384 7.25 20.42 -5.30
CA ARG A 384 7.98 19.43 -6.10
C ARG A 384 7.16 18.15 -6.28
N LEU A 385 6.55 17.62 -5.21
CA LEU A 385 5.62 16.50 -5.33
C LEU A 385 4.41 16.87 -6.21
N GLY A 386 3.84 18.07 -6.04
CA GLY A 386 2.74 18.57 -6.87
C GLY A 386 3.11 18.61 -8.35
N ARG A 387 4.26 19.18 -8.68
CA ARG A 387 4.75 19.21 -10.08
C ARG A 387 4.90 17.81 -10.67
N TRP A 388 5.45 16.88 -9.92
CA TRP A 388 5.57 15.49 -10.39
C TRP A 388 4.20 14.83 -10.58
N LEU A 389 3.26 14.98 -9.64
CA LEU A 389 1.92 14.39 -9.74
C LEU A 389 1.12 14.95 -10.93
N PHE A 390 1.12 16.27 -11.10
CA PHE A 390 0.28 16.98 -12.07
C PHE A 390 0.95 17.25 -13.42
N GLY A 391 2.27 17.04 -13.53
CA GLY A 391 3.06 17.39 -14.72
C GLY A 391 3.18 18.90 -14.97
N ARG A 392 2.80 19.74 -13.99
CA ARG A 392 2.87 21.20 -14.02
C ARG A 392 2.95 21.77 -12.60
N ASP A 393 3.37 23.02 -12.49
CA ASP A 393 3.28 23.74 -11.22
C ASP A 393 1.81 23.99 -10.85
N LEU A 394 1.53 23.91 -9.55
CA LEU A 394 0.24 24.27 -8.99
C LEU A 394 0.31 25.73 -8.50
N ASP A 395 -0.51 26.60 -9.11
CA ASP A 395 -0.54 28.02 -8.77
C ASP A 395 -1.39 28.27 -7.52
N TRP A 396 -0.81 28.05 -6.36
CA TRP A 396 -1.46 28.32 -5.08
C TRP A 396 -1.62 29.81 -4.78
N GLN A 397 -0.86 30.69 -5.46
CA GLN A 397 -0.91 32.16 -5.23
C GLN A 397 -2.20 32.76 -5.79
N SER A 398 -2.63 32.27 -6.95
CA SER A 398 -3.88 32.71 -7.57
C SER A 398 -5.09 31.86 -7.16
N ALA A 399 -4.87 30.76 -6.41
CA ALA A 399 -5.93 29.86 -6.01
C ALA A 399 -6.79 30.46 -4.88
N GLY A 400 -8.06 30.14 -4.90
CA GLY A 400 -8.99 30.43 -3.80
C GLY A 400 -8.70 29.60 -2.54
N THR A 401 -9.45 29.89 -1.49
CA THR A 401 -9.36 29.15 -0.23
C THR A 401 -9.85 27.72 -0.42
N GLU A 402 -9.03 26.75 0.03
CA GLU A 402 -9.30 25.31 -0.04
C GLU A 402 -9.75 24.85 -1.44
N GLU A 403 -9.08 25.37 -2.46
CA GLU A 403 -9.39 25.07 -3.85
C GLU A 403 -8.95 23.65 -4.24
N PRO A 404 -9.87 22.75 -4.59
CA PRO A 404 -9.54 21.40 -5.02
C PRO A 404 -9.08 21.38 -6.47
N VAL A 405 -7.92 20.79 -6.73
CA VAL A 405 -7.37 20.52 -8.07
C VAL A 405 -7.39 19.02 -8.32
N PRO A 406 -8.32 18.49 -9.12
CA PRO A 406 -8.42 17.06 -9.40
C PRO A 406 -7.18 16.52 -10.11
N LEU A 407 -6.71 15.35 -9.71
CA LEU A 407 -5.66 14.62 -10.43
C LEU A 407 -6.31 13.74 -11.50
N LYS A 408 -6.01 14.00 -12.78
CA LYS A 408 -6.63 13.30 -13.92
C LYS A 408 -6.47 11.77 -13.81
N ASN A 409 -5.29 11.33 -13.44
CA ASN A 409 -4.96 9.93 -13.21
C ASN A 409 -4.53 9.78 -11.74
N PRO A 410 -5.36 9.22 -10.88
CA PRO A 410 -5.00 8.99 -9.49
C PRO A 410 -3.70 8.19 -9.35
N VAL A 411 -2.82 8.61 -8.46
CA VAL A 411 -1.51 8.00 -8.22
C VAL A 411 -1.53 7.27 -6.89
N PRO A 412 -1.15 5.97 -6.83
CA PRO A 412 -1.09 5.25 -5.57
C PRO A 412 -0.07 5.86 -4.61
N VAL A 413 -0.42 5.92 -3.33
CA VAL A 413 0.50 6.15 -2.22
C VAL A 413 0.54 4.92 -1.33
N TYR A 414 1.76 4.45 -1.03
CA TYR A 414 2.05 3.38 -0.09
C TYR A 414 2.75 3.98 1.12
N ILE A 415 2.10 3.95 2.27
CA ILE A 415 2.71 4.33 3.54
C ILE A 415 3.12 3.04 4.25
N THR A 416 4.42 2.84 4.37
CA THR A 416 5.04 1.62 4.90
C THR A 416 5.93 1.91 6.09
N TYR A 417 6.47 0.84 6.67
CA TYR A 417 7.43 0.90 7.77
C TYR A 417 8.53 -0.12 7.55
N LEU A 418 9.50 0.25 6.70
CA LEU A 418 10.64 -0.60 6.36
C LEU A 418 11.83 -0.19 7.23
N THR A 419 12.18 -1.03 8.19
CA THR A 419 13.34 -0.86 9.09
C THR A 419 14.63 -1.41 8.49
N ALA A 420 14.55 -2.09 7.36
CA ALA A 420 15.67 -2.42 6.48
C ALA A 420 15.27 -2.11 5.04
N MET A 421 16.11 -1.40 4.31
CA MET A 421 15.88 -0.97 2.95
C MET A 421 17.21 -0.81 2.21
N PRO A 422 17.27 -1.03 0.88
CA PRO A 422 18.45 -0.69 0.10
C PRO A 422 18.85 0.77 0.30
N SER A 423 20.15 1.04 0.39
CA SER A 423 20.70 2.39 0.34
C SER A 423 20.39 3.05 -1.01
N GLU A 424 20.40 4.38 -1.06
CA GLU A 424 20.05 5.12 -2.30
C GLU A 424 20.98 4.77 -3.49
N ASP A 425 22.20 4.39 -3.21
CA ASP A 425 23.20 3.93 -4.21
C ASP A 425 23.12 2.43 -4.50
N GLY A 426 22.24 1.68 -3.80
CA GLY A 426 22.08 0.24 -3.95
C GLY A 426 23.28 -0.59 -3.46
N SER A 427 24.29 0.03 -2.83
CA SER A 427 25.52 -0.67 -2.43
C SER A 427 25.37 -1.54 -1.19
N GLN A 428 24.48 -1.14 -0.29
CA GLN A 428 24.29 -1.75 1.04
C GLN A 428 22.81 -1.79 1.43
N ILE A 429 22.53 -2.48 2.53
CA ILE A 429 21.25 -2.38 3.22
C ILE A 429 21.40 -1.41 4.39
N ALA A 430 20.57 -0.39 4.41
CA ALA A 430 20.42 0.52 5.53
C ALA A 430 19.40 -0.03 6.53
N PHE A 431 19.74 0.03 7.82
CA PHE A 431 18.86 -0.35 8.92
C PHE A 431 18.41 0.91 9.69
N PHE A 432 17.14 0.98 10.05
CA PHE A 432 16.54 2.11 10.76
C PHE A 432 15.94 1.64 12.09
N ASP A 433 15.90 2.53 13.08
CA ASP A 433 15.35 2.22 14.39
C ASP A 433 13.85 1.87 14.32
N ASP A 434 13.44 0.87 15.10
CA ASP A 434 12.04 0.48 15.26
C ASP A 434 11.32 1.39 16.28
N VAL A 435 11.23 2.69 15.97
CA VAL A 435 10.66 3.72 16.85
C VAL A 435 9.19 3.45 17.21
N TYR A 436 8.42 2.82 16.31
CA TYR A 436 7.03 2.47 16.54
C TYR A 436 6.83 1.09 17.20
N GLY A 437 7.91 0.30 17.40
CA GLY A 437 7.83 -1.04 17.99
C GLY A 437 7.21 -2.12 17.11
N ARG A 438 7.00 -1.84 15.80
CA ARG A 438 6.28 -2.74 14.89
C ARG A 438 7.06 -4.00 14.51
N ASP A 439 8.39 -3.97 14.56
CA ASP A 439 9.21 -5.16 14.34
C ASP A 439 9.05 -6.12 15.51
N LYS A 440 9.14 -5.60 16.73
CA LYS A 440 8.96 -6.37 17.97
C LYS A 440 7.58 -7.00 18.05
N GLU A 441 6.53 -6.25 17.72
CA GLU A 441 5.14 -6.76 17.69
C GLU A 441 4.98 -7.90 16.69
N HIS A 442 5.53 -7.76 15.49
CA HIS A 442 5.44 -8.78 14.44
C HIS A 442 6.22 -10.04 14.82
N MET A 443 7.44 -9.91 15.32
CA MET A 443 8.28 -11.04 15.77
C MET A 443 7.59 -11.83 16.89
N ALA A 444 7.07 -11.14 17.89
CA ALA A 444 6.34 -11.77 19.00
C ALA A 444 5.07 -12.51 18.52
N ALA A 445 4.33 -11.96 17.54
CA ALA A 445 3.16 -12.61 16.97
C ALA A 445 3.53 -13.89 16.18
N THR A 446 4.66 -13.85 15.46
CA THR A 446 5.16 -15.01 14.69
C THR A 446 5.63 -16.13 15.61
N GLU A 447 6.38 -15.83 16.67
CA GLU A 447 6.81 -16.79 17.67
C GLU A 447 5.63 -17.44 18.40
N GLY A 448 4.65 -16.63 18.80
CA GLY A 448 3.42 -17.13 19.44
C GLY A 448 2.61 -18.06 18.52
N SER A 449 2.59 -17.79 17.22
CA SER A 449 1.92 -18.64 16.22
C SER A 449 2.67 -19.95 16.01
N ALA A 450 4.00 -19.91 15.92
CA ALA A 450 4.84 -21.11 15.79
C ALA A 450 4.73 -22.02 17.03
N ALA A 451 4.74 -21.44 18.22
CA ALA A 451 4.55 -22.18 19.47
C ALA A 451 3.18 -22.88 19.55
N ARG A 452 2.10 -22.22 19.12
CA ARG A 452 0.75 -22.81 19.07
C ARG A 452 0.67 -23.96 18.06
N LEU A 453 1.28 -23.83 16.89
CA LEU A 453 1.32 -24.91 15.88
C LEU A 453 2.13 -26.10 16.38
N ALA A 454 3.26 -25.88 17.06
CA ALA A 454 4.06 -26.96 17.67
C ALA A 454 3.27 -27.70 18.75
N THR A 455 2.54 -26.97 19.60
CA THR A 455 1.69 -27.56 20.66
C THR A 455 0.53 -28.36 20.05
N ALA A 456 -0.11 -27.87 19.01
CA ALA A 456 -1.18 -28.58 18.29
C ALA A 456 -0.67 -29.86 17.60
N ALA A 457 0.52 -29.81 16.99
CA ALA A 457 1.16 -30.98 16.38
C ALA A 457 1.52 -32.06 17.42
N ALA A 458 2.03 -31.65 18.59
CA ALA A 458 2.34 -32.56 19.70
C ALA A 458 1.08 -33.20 20.29
N ALA A 459 -0.02 -32.45 20.42
CA ALA A 459 -1.31 -32.98 20.88
C ALA A 459 -1.94 -33.97 19.87
N GLY A 460 -1.81 -33.71 18.56
CA GLY A 460 -2.28 -34.59 17.49
C GLY A 460 -1.51 -35.92 17.42
N SER A 461 -0.21 -35.93 17.73
CA SER A 461 0.60 -37.14 17.79
C SER A 461 0.33 -38.00 19.03
N ALA A 462 -0.12 -37.39 20.14
CA ALA A 462 -0.47 -38.11 21.36
C ALA A 462 -1.83 -38.86 21.29
N SER A 463 -2.73 -38.43 20.42
CA SER A 463 -4.07 -39.06 20.26
C SER A 463 -4.11 -40.22 19.28
N GLY A 464 -3.04 -40.49 18.53
CA GLY A 464 -2.96 -41.58 17.53
C GLY A 464 -2.55 -42.95 18.06
N GLY A 465 -2.28 -43.12 19.37
CA GLY A 465 -1.64 -44.30 19.96
C GLY A 465 -2.54 -45.29 20.69
N ALA A 466 -3.87 -45.19 20.66
CA ALA A 466 -4.76 -46.16 21.32
C ALA A 466 -5.50 -47.00 20.31
N SER A 467 -4.90 -48.09 19.85
CA SER A 467 -5.57 -49.19 19.18
C SER A 467 -6.23 -50.09 20.21
N PRO A 468 -7.56 -50.36 20.23
CA PRO A 468 -8.15 -51.31 21.12
C PRO A 468 -7.86 -52.72 20.60
N GLY A 469 -7.05 -53.47 21.36
CA GLY A 469 -6.84 -54.90 21.17
C GLY A 469 -8.18 -55.65 21.20
N ARG A 470 -8.48 -56.38 20.18
CA ARG A 470 -9.55 -57.36 20.16
C ARG A 470 -9.18 -58.52 21.06
N ARG A 471 -10.09 -58.86 21.99
CA ARG A 471 -10.31 -60.22 22.49
C ARG A 471 -11.60 -60.76 21.87
#